data_4b95d4b7cabb18e84af356bf67bd6f57
#
_entry.id   4b95d4b7cabb18e84af356bf67bd6f57
#
_cell.length_a   1.000
_cell.length_b   1.000
_cell.length_c   1.000
_cell.angle_alpha   90.00
_cell.angle_beta   90.00
_cell.angle_gamma   90.00
#
_symmetry.space_group_name_H-M   'P 1'
#
loop_
_entity.id
_entity.type
_entity.pdbx_description
1 polymer ?
#
loop_
_entity_poly.entity_id
_entity_poly.type
_entity_poly.pdbx_seq_one_letter_code
_entity_poly.pdbx_strand_id
1 'polypeptide(L)'
;DSSANYCKAEPRSGGKQIVCENWRNLISVGAKPLAITNCLNFGNPEKPKIMGEFVECVEGMKEACEFLNFPVVSGNVSFYNETNSKGINPTPVIGGIGLLNKLNKIINMKLKKTNSLIIVIGKTIGHIEQSAFLQENFKIYDGPPPEINLTNEKNNGLAVLKLIKDNLVLSAHDISSGGMLTSLAEMSMASKLGLKIYKPKKLIDPIEYFFGEDQGRYLIEIDKNNRKKIESLLKENNIFSEVIAEVQNDIFEIEKTFSIKVSDLYNSNNQWYHKFNAIK
;
A
#
# COMPACT_ATOMS: atom_id res chain seq x y z
N ASP A 1 8.74 3.84 4.79
CA ASP A 1 8.21 4.06 3.43
C ASP A 1 8.95 5.14 2.69
N SER A 2 8.93 5.07 1.36
CA SER A 2 9.50 6.06 0.46
C SER A 2 8.90 5.89 -0.94
N SER A 3 8.64 7.00 -1.64
CA SER A 3 8.14 6.98 -3.01
C SER A 3 8.81 8.06 -3.85
N ALA A 4 10.08 7.80 -4.22
CA ALA A 4 10.88 8.75 -4.99
C ALA A 4 10.26 9.12 -6.36
N ASN A 5 9.55 8.17 -7.00
CA ASN A 5 8.90 8.42 -8.29
C ASN A 5 7.72 9.38 -8.15
N TYR A 6 6.88 9.20 -7.14
CA TYR A 6 5.77 10.11 -6.88
C TYR A 6 6.29 11.51 -6.47
N CYS A 7 7.32 11.56 -5.62
CA CYS A 7 7.94 12.83 -5.24
C CYS A 7 8.61 13.55 -6.43
N LYS A 8 9.12 12.80 -7.42
CA LYS A 8 9.68 13.39 -8.64
C LYS A 8 8.59 13.91 -9.57
N ALA A 9 7.48 13.16 -9.71
CA ALA A 9 6.37 13.56 -10.59
C ALA A 9 5.64 14.77 -10.01
N GLU A 10 5.33 14.74 -8.71
CA GLU A 10 4.59 15.78 -8.01
C GLU A 10 5.01 15.80 -6.52
N PRO A 11 5.98 16.64 -6.15
CA PRO A 11 6.64 16.58 -4.84
C PRO A 11 5.68 16.67 -3.65
N ARG A 12 4.66 17.53 -3.72
CA ARG A 12 3.68 17.71 -2.64
C ARG A 12 2.79 16.48 -2.45
N SER A 13 2.31 15.90 -3.55
CA SER A 13 1.53 14.65 -3.52
C SER A 13 2.38 13.48 -3.05
N GLY A 14 3.62 13.35 -3.54
CA GLY A 14 4.55 12.32 -3.09
C GLY A 14 4.88 12.42 -1.61
N GLY A 15 5.15 13.62 -1.10
CA GLY A 15 5.37 13.87 0.33
C GLY A 15 4.16 13.49 1.19
N LYS A 16 2.96 13.78 0.72
CA LYS A 16 1.71 13.39 1.38
C LYS A 16 1.52 11.87 1.38
N GLN A 17 1.77 11.24 0.23
CA GLN A 17 1.59 9.81 0.03
C GLN A 17 2.44 8.95 0.98
N ILE A 18 3.73 9.25 1.13
CA ILE A 18 4.61 8.43 1.97
C ILE A 18 4.20 8.44 3.46
N VAL A 19 3.65 9.56 3.96
CA VAL A 19 3.10 9.63 5.31
C VAL A 19 1.84 8.77 5.43
N CYS A 20 0.96 8.84 4.44
CA CYS A 20 -0.27 8.05 4.39
C CYS A 20 0.02 6.55 4.30
N GLU A 21 0.98 6.14 3.47
CA GLU A 21 1.37 4.74 3.33
C GLU A 21 1.97 4.19 4.63
N ASN A 22 2.87 4.92 5.25
CA ASN A 22 3.44 4.54 6.54
C ASN A 22 2.35 4.40 7.62
N TRP A 23 1.38 5.31 7.63
CA TRP A 23 0.23 5.25 8.54
C TRP A 23 -0.63 3.99 8.26
N ARG A 24 -0.88 3.65 6.97
CA ARG A 24 -1.60 2.42 6.57
C ARG A 24 -0.88 1.15 7.02
N ASN A 25 0.44 1.10 6.88
CA ASN A 25 1.25 -0.05 7.29
C ASN A 25 1.11 -0.34 8.78
N LEU A 26 1.11 0.69 9.62
CA LEU A 26 0.86 0.52 11.05
C LEU A 26 -0.56 0.03 11.36
N ILE A 27 -1.56 0.55 10.65
CA ILE A 27 -2.95 0.10 10.77
C ILE A 27 -3.08 -1.38 10.38
N SER A 28 -2.42 -1.81 9.30
CA SER A 28 -2.51 -3.17 8.77
C SER A 28 -2.01 -4.24 9.74
N VAL A 29 -1.16 -3.87 10.70
CA VAL A 29 -0.73 -4.77 11.78
C VAL A 29 -1.53 -4.60 13.08
N GLY A 30 -2.55 -3.73 13.08
CA GLY A 30 -3.41 -3.46 14.23
C GLY A 30 -2.81 -2.44 15.23
N ALA A 31 -1.73 -1.77 14.87
CA ALA A 31 -1.11 -0.75 15.69
C ALA A 31 -1.83 0.61 15.53
N LYS A 32 -1.99 1.34 16.64
CA LYS A 32 -2.40 2.74 16.60
C LYS A 32 -1.19 3.60 16.21
N PRO A 33 -1.20 4.29 15.05
CA PRO A 33 -0.11 5.19 14.69
C PRO A 33 0.07 6.30 15.74
N LEU A 34 1.31 6.61 16.11
CA LEU A 34 1.64 7.62 17.13
C LEU A 34 2.50 8.75 16.59
N ALA A 35 3.59 8.44 15.91
CA ALA A 35 4.57 9.42 15.45
C ALA A 35 5.44 8.87 14.33
N ILE A 36 6.11 9.77 13.61
CA ILE A 36 7.09 9.42 12.58
C ILE A 36 8.46 10.01 12.88
N THR A 37 9.48 9.37 12.31
CA THR A 37 10.78 9.97 12.02
C THR A 37 10.96 10.09 10.51
N ASN A 38 11.67 11.07 10.03
CA ASN A 38 11.96 11.21 8.60
C ASN A 38 13.46 11.27 8.31
N CYS A 39 13.82 10.84 7.10
CA CYS A 39 15.17 10.96 6.54
C CYS A 39 15.02 11.53 5.14
N LEU A 40 15.30 12.82 4.98
CA LEU A 40 15.05 13.57 3.76
C LEU A 40 16.33 13.63 2.92
N ASN A 41 16.31 13.01 1.72
CA ASN A 41 17.49 12.95 0.86
C ASN A 41 17.19 13.66 -0.46
N PHE A 42 17.97 14.71 -0.75
CA PHE A 42 17.82 15.57 -1.92
C PHE A 42 19.18 15.91 -2.53
N GLY A 43 19.17 16.35 -3.79
CA GLY A 43 20.36 16.84 -4.49
C GLY A 43 20.84 18.19 -3.94
N ASN A 44 21.50 18.99 -4.79
CA ASN A 44 22.06 20.29 -4.40
C ASN A 44 20.97 21.34 -4.18
N PRO A 45 20.77 21.84 -2.94
CA PRO A 45 19.73 22.80 -2.60
C PRO A 45 19.96 24.20 -3.19
N GLU A 46 21.16 24.53 -3.66
CA GLU A 46 21.45 25.78 -4.36
C GLU A 46 20.79 25.86 -5.75
N LYS A 47 20.34 24.68 -6.27
CA LYS A 47 19.56 24.62 -7.51
C LYS A 47 18.08 24.90 -7.15
N PRO A 48 17.46 26.01 -7.66
CA PRO A 48 16.09 26.41 -7.27
C PRO A 48 15.06 25.31 -7.45
N LYS A 49 15.17 24.50 -8.50
CA LYS A 49 14.27 23.36 -8.73
C LYS A 49 14.34 22.34 -7.59
N ILE A 50 15.52 21.94 -7.17
CA ILE A 50 15.71 20.94 -6.09
C ILE A 50 15.21 21.49 -4.77
N MET A 51 15.48 22.76 -4.47
CA MET A 51 14.93 23.41 -3.28
C MET A 51 13.39 23.49 -3.32
N GLY A 52 12.80 23.78 -4.48
CA GLY A 52 11.35 23.74 -4.68
C GLY A 52 10.76 22.34 -4.43
N GLU A 53 11.39 21.29 -4.98
CA GLU A 53 11.01 19.89 -4.73
C GLU A 53 11.06 19.52 -3.24
N PHE A 54 12.08 19.97 -2.53
CA PHE A 54 12.23 19.77 -1.09
C PHE A 54 11.09 20.47 -0.31
N VAL A 55 10.84 21.75 -0.58
CA VAL A 55 9.81 22.53 0.11
C VAL A 55 8.44 21.90 -0.10
N GLU A 56 8.08 21.56 -1.35
CA GLU A 56 6.79 20.95 -1.66
C GLU A 56 6.64 19.55 -1.01
N CYS A 57 7.69 18.73 -0.98
CA CYS A 57 7.65 17.45 -0.24
C CYS A 57 7.35 17.67 1.25
N VAL A 58 8.02 18.64 1.88
CA VAL A 58 7.83 18.97 3.31
C VAL A 58 6.41 19.48 3.57
N GLU A 59 5.88 20.35 2.70
CA GLU A 59 4.50 20.84 2.84
C GLU A 59 3.48 19.70 2.68
N GLY A 60 3.68 18.79 1.72
CA GLY A 60 2.83 17.60 1.58
C GLY A 60 2.86 16.69 2.80
N MET A 61 4.06 16.43 3.34
CA MET A 61 4.23 15.67 4.59
C MET A 61 3.52 16.35 5.75
N LYS A 62 3.66 17.68 5.91
CA LYS A 62 3.00 18.46 6.95
C LYS A 62 1.48 18.30 6.87
N GLU A 63 0.88 18.46 5.68
CA GLU A 63 -0.58 18.30 5.51
C GLU A 63 -1.07 16.93 5.99
N ALA A 64 -0.38 15.85 5.61
CA ALA A 64 -0.75 14.50 6.04
C ALA A 64 -0.54 14.30 7.55
N CYS A 65 0.59 14.76 8.10
CA CYS A 65 0.90 14.65 9.52
C CYS A 65 -0.14 15.36 10.40
N GLU A 66 -0.51 16.59 10.04
CA GLU A 66 -1.51 17.37 10.76
C GLU A 66 -2.89 16.72 10.69
N PHE A 67 -3.33 16.30 9.48
CA PHE A 67 -4.64 15.71 9.28
C PHE A 67 -4.81 14.36 9.99
N LEU A 68 -3.78 13.51 9.92
CA LEU A 68 -3.78 12.16 10.53
C LEU A 68 -3.41 12.18 12.02
N ASN A 69 -3.03 13.33 12.58
CA ASN A 69 -2.46 13.45 13.93
C ASN A 69 -1.28 12.50 14.14
N PHE A 70 -0.31 12.58 13.21
CA PHE A 70 0.83 11.68 13.11
C PHE A 70 2.13 12.51 13.04
N PRO A 71 2.55 13.14 14.16
CA PRO A 71 3.59 14.15 14.20
C PRO A 71 4.99 13.59 13.93
N VAL A 72 5.84 14.43 13.35
CA VAL A 72 7.29 14.17 13.22
C VAL A 72 7.94 14.46 14.58
N VAL A 73 8.60 13.46 15.18
CA VAL A 73 9.28 13.58 16.48
C VAL A 73 10.80 13.55 16.35
N SER A 74 11.32 13.14 15.19
CA SER A 74 12.74 13.06 14.89
C SER A 74 12.96 13.06 13.38
N GLY A 75 14.17 13.33 12.94
CA GLY A 75 14.54 13.22 11.53
C GLY A 75 15.89 13.81 11.22
N ASN A 76 16.26 13.68 9.94
CA ASN A 76 17.45 14.34 9.38
C ASN A 76 17.20 14.79 7.94
N VAL A 77 18.02 15.71 7.50
CA VAL A 77 18.07 16.16 6.10
C VAL A 77 19.47 15.93 5.56
N SER A 78 19.57 15.32 4.38
CA SER A 78 20.80 15.11 3.63
C SER A 78 20.67 15.80 2.27
N PHE A 79 21.53 16.75 2.01
CA PHE A 79 21.64 17.47 0.75
C PHE A 79 22.91 17.12 -0.03
N TYR A 80 23.03 17.65 -1.24
CA TYR A 80 24.17 17.41 -2.14
C TYR A 80 24.36 15.93 -2.52
N ASN A 81 23.29 15.14 -2.52
CA ASN A 81 23.34 13.76 -3.00
C ASN A 81 23.37 13.73 -4.53
N GLU A 82 24.55 13.84 -5.08
CA GLU A 82 24.78 13.94 -6.53
C GLU A 82 25.93 13.01 -6.98
N THR A 83 25.81 12.50 -8.19
CA THR A 83 26.88 11.78 -8.90
C THR A 83 27.04 12.40 -10.28
N ASN A 84 28.25 12.82 -10.63
CA ASN A 84 28.57 13.50 -11.89
C ASN A 84 27.61 14.70 -12.18
N SER A 85 27.40 15.55 -11.18
CA SER A 85 26.51 16.72 -11.22
C SER A 85 25.02 16.41 -11.45
N LYS A 86 24.62 15.12 -11.42
CA LYS A 86 23.22 14.67 -11.48
C LYS A 86 22.75 14.32 -10.08
N GLY A 87 21.76 15.06 -9.59
CA GLY A 87 21.12 14.82 -8.31
C GLY A 87 20.25 13.54 -8.33
N ILE A 88 20.11 12.94 -7.16
CA ILE A 88 19.12 11.88 -6.95
C ILE A 88 17.69 12.43 -7.13
N ASN A 89 16.71 11.55 -7.34
CA ASN A 89 15.31 11.94 -7.23
C ASN A 89 15.02 12.39 -5.79
N PRO A 90 13.99 13.25 -5.58
CA PRO A 90 13.51 13.58 -4.24
C PRO A 90 13.17 12.29 -3.49
N THR A 91 13.89 11.99 -2.42
CA THR A 91 13.78 10.71 -1.69
C THR A 91 13.60 10.94 -0.20
N PRO A 92 12.44 11.47 0.23
CA PRO A 92 12.07 11.41 1.63
C PRO A 92 11.76 9.95 2.02
N VAL A 93 12.24 9.55 3.19
CA VAL A 93 12.00 8.22 3.80
C VAL A 93 11.34 8.44 5.16
N ILE A 94 10.29 7.69 5.44
CA ILE A 94 9.51 7.79 6.68
C ILE A 94 9.61 6.49 7.46
N GLY A 95 9.93 6.59 8.74
CA GLY A 95 9.80 5.51 9.71
C GLY A 95 8.67 5.82 10.69
N GLY A 96 7.70 4.94 10.85
CA GLY A 96 6.57 5.14 11.76
C GLY A 96 6.64 4.31 13.02
N ILE A 97 6.10 4.87 14.10
CA ILE A 97 5.93 4.18 15.38
C ILE A 97 4.44 4.06 15.67
N GLY A 98 4.00 2.84 15.98
CA GLY A 98 2.63 2.54 16.38
C GLY A 98 2.57 1.75 17.70
N LEU A 99 1.48 1.89 18.42
CA LEU A 99 1.24 1.21 19.69
C LEU A 99 0.27 0.04 19.51
N LEU A 100 0.71 -1.14 19.90
CA LEU A 100 -0.11 -2.34 20.04
C LEU A 100 -0.54 -2.47 21.51
N ASN A 101 -1.84 -2.39 21.76
CA ASN A 101 -2.36 -2.52 23.13
C ASN A 101 -2.22 -3.94 23.70
N LYS A 102 -2.23 -4.96 22.85
CA LYS A 102 -2.11 -6.37 23.22
C LYS A 102 -1.34 -7.14 22.16
N LEU A 103 -0.28 -7.84 22.55
CA LEU A 103 0.56 -8.64 21.65
C LEU A 103 -0.19 -9.78 20.95
N ASN A 104 -1.18 -10.37 21.61
CA ASN A 104 -1.99 -11.44 21.03
C ASN A 104 -3.03 -10.96 20.00
N LYS A 105 -3.07 -9.65 19.72
CA LYS A 105 -3.92 -9.03 18.69
C LYS A 105 -3.14 -8.51 17.49
N ILE A 106 -1.88 -8.90 17.34
CA ILE A 106 -1.10 -8.59 16.16
C ILE A 106 -1.68 -9.33 14.97
N ILE A 107 -2.00 -8.58 13.93
CA ILE A 107 -2.40 -9.10 12.62
C ILE A 107 -1.20 -9.04 11.69
N ASN A 108 -1.21 -9.86 10.66
CA ASN A 108 -0.23 -9.84 9.58
C ASN A 108 -0.92 -10.19 8.26
N MET A 109 -0.20 -10.06 7.15
CA MET A 109 -0.73 -10.33 5.82
C MET A 109 -1.01 -11.80 5.51
N LYS A 110 -0.51 -12.76 6.31
CA LYS A 110 -0.68 -14.20 6.04
C LYS A 110 -2.14 -14.61 6.15
N LEU A 111 -2.71 -15.16 5.09
CA LEU A 111 -4.05 -15.77 5.11
C LEU A 111 -4.12 -16.89 6.15
N LYS A 112 -5.26 -17.06 6.79
CA LYS A 112 -5.41 -17.94 7.96
C LYS A 112 -6.18 -19.22 7.68
N LYS A 113 -7.19 -19.17 6.82
CA LYS A 113 -8.01 -20.37 6.58
C LYS A 113 -8.68 -20.36 5.22
N THR A 114 -8.87 -21.54 4.65
CA THR A 114 -9.68 -21.73 3.44
C THR A 114 -11.16 -21.42 3.70
N ASN A 115 -11.89 -21.05 2.64
CA ASN A 115 -13.28 -20.61 2.66
C ASN A 115 -13.54 -19.30 3.45
N SER A 116 -12.50 -18.57 3.84
CA SER A 116 -12.62 -17.18 4.28
C SER A 116 -12.74 -16.25 3.07
N LEU A 117 -13.19 -15.02 3.30
CA LEU A 117 -13.40 -14.03 2.25
C LEU A 117 -12.36 -12.90 2.36
N ILE A 118 -11.95 -12.38 1.21
CA ILE A 118 -11.16 -11.15 1.13
C ILE A 118 -12.07 -10.00 0.74
N ILE A 119 -12.05 -8.96 1.57
CA ILE A 119 -12.75 -7.69 1.32
C ILE A 119 -11.70 -6.62 1.00
N VAL A 120 -11.93 -5.88 -0.08
CA VAL A 120 -11.24 -4.61 -0.31
C VAL A 120 -12.02 -3.49 0.40
N ILE A 121 -11.30 -2.67 1.15
CA ILE A 121 -11.80 -1.43 1.77
C ILE A 121 -11.18 -0.25 1.05
N GLY A 122 -12.00 0.74 0.68
CA GLY A 122 -11.58 1.86 -0.17
C GLY A 122 -11.89 1.63 -1.65
N LYS A 123 -12.20 2.71 -2.37
CA LYS A 123 -12.61 2.64 -3.78
C LYS A 123 -11.41 2.36 -4.68
N THR A 124 -11.60 1.49 -5.67
CA THR A 124 -10.70 1.31 -6.79
C THR A 124 -11.19 2.20 -7.94
N ILE A 125 -10.34 3.10 -8.39
CA ILE A 125 -10.59 4.02 -9.53
C ILE A 125 -9.80 3.56 -10.74
N GLY A 126 -8.65 2.90 -10.49
CA GLY A 126 -7.77 2.34 -11.51
C GLY A 126 -6.67 3.28 -11.94
N HIS A 127 -6.16 4.13 -11.05
CA HIS A 127 -5.05 5.02 -11.37
C HIS A 127 -3.79 4.23 -11.68
N ILE A 128 -3.33 4.27 -12.93
CA ILE A 128 -2.22 3.45 -13.42
C ILE A 128 -0.93 4.25 -13.67
N GLU A 129 -1.00 5.58 -13.83
CA GLU A 129 0.18 6.43 -14.02
C GLU A 129 1.10 6.33 -12.79
N GLN A 130 2.41 6.41 -13.01
CA GLN A 130 3.46 6.23 -12.00
C GLN A 130 3.46 4.86 -11.32
N SER A 131 2.62 3.90 -11.75
CA SER A 131 2.55 2.58 -11.14
C SER A 131 3.79 1.72 -11.43
N ALA A 132 4.09 0.81 -10.54
CA ALA A 132 5.11 -0.21 -10.75
C ALA A 132 4.82 -1.05 -12.01
N PHE A 133 3.54 -1.26 -12.34
CA PHE A 133 3.15 -2.00 -13.55
C PHE A 133 3.66 -1.31 -14.84
N LEU A 134 3.45 0.00 -15.00
CA LEU A 134 3.93 0.73 -16.17
C LEU A 134 5.46 0.84 -16.17
N GLN A 135 6.07 1.08 -15.02
CA GLN A 135 7.51 1.22 -14.90
C GLN A 135 8.25 -0.07 -15.24
N GLU A 136 7.81 -1.20 -14.69
CA GLU A 136 8.50 -2.48 -14.86
C GLU A 136 8.25 -3.10 -16.24
N ASN A 137 7.03 -3.05 -16.75
CA ASN A 137 6.68 -3.69 -18.00
C ASN A 137 6.94 -2.83 -19.24
N PHE A 138 6.78 -1.51 -19.13
CA PHE A 138 6.84 -0.61 -20.30
C PHE A 138 7.91 0.48 -20.18
N LYS A 139 8.58 0.60 -19.02
CA LYS A 139 9.54 1.68 -18.72
C LYS A 139 8.94 3.08 -18.88
N ILE A 140 7.64 3.21 -18.58
CA ILE A 140 6.90 4.48 -18.59
C ILE A 140 6.91 5.05 -17.18
N TYR A 141 7.34 6.31 -17.04
CA TYR A 141 7.50 7.04 -15.78
C TYR A 141 6.76 8.38 -15.80
N ASP A 142 5.80 8.52 -16.72
CA ASP A 142 5.06 9.75 -16.96
C ASP A 142 3.71 9.77 -16.25
N GLY A 143 3.10 10.93 -16.19
CA GLY A 143 1.80 11.19 -15.59
C GLY A 143 1.87 11.59 -14.11
N PRO A 144 0.74 12.02 -13.53
CA PRO A 144 0.65 12.37 -12.12
C PRO A 144 0.65 11.12 -11.24
N PRO A 145 1.05 11.24 -9.95
CA PRO A 145 0.83 10.19 -8.97
C PRO A 145 -0.68 10.07 -8.63
N PRO A 146 -1.12 8.96 -8.00
CA PRO A 146 -2.50 8.82 -7.59
C PRO A 146 -2.92 9.90 -6.58
N GLU A 147 -4.15 10.39 -6.72
CA GLU A 147 -4.72 11.38 -5.82
C GLU A 147 -4.83 10.83 -4.38
N ILE A 148 -4.53 11.69 -3.41
CA ILE A 148 -4.60 11.37 -1.99
C ILE A 148 -5.73 12.14 -1.34
N ASN A 149 -6.78 11.44 -0.96
CA ASN A 149 -7.86 11.98 -0.17
C ASN A 149 -7.65 11.64 1.31
N LEU A 150 -7.13 12.60 2.08
CA LEU A 150 -6.81 12.40 3.50
C LEU A 150 -8.02 11.98 4.35
N THR A 151 -9.23 12.41 4.00
CA THR A 151 -10.46 12.01 4.68
C THR A 151 -10.72 10.51 4.47
N ASN A 152 -10.59 10.03 3.24
CA ASN A 152 -10.74 8.61 2.93
C ASN A 152 -9.63 7.78 3.58
N GLU A 153 -8.38 8.26 3.54
CA GLU A 153 -7.24 7.62 4.24
C GLU A 153 -7.58 7.38 5.71
N LYS A 154 -7.94 8.45 6.42
CA LYS A 154 -8.26 8.40 7.85
C LYS A 154 -9.45 7.50 8.15
N ASN A 155 -10.56 7.68 7.43
CA ASN A 155 -11.80 6.95 7.70
C ASN A 155 -11.65 5.46 7.41
N ASN A 156 -11.07 5.09 6.27
CA ASN A 156 -10.83 3.70 5.91
C ASN A 156 -9.90 3.01 6.92
N GLY A 157 -8.79 3.64 7.27
CA GLY A 157 -7.86 3.06 8.23
C GLY A 157 -8.45 2.94 9.63
N LEU A 158 -9.15 3.95 10.15
CA LEU A 158 -9.81 3.85 11.45
C LEU A 158 -10.88 2.75 11.48
N ALA A 159 -11.61 2.55 10.37
CA ALA A 159 -12.54 1.44 10.23
C ALA A 159 -11.83 0.08 10.28
N VAL A 160 -10.72 -0.09 9.53
CA VAL A 160 -9.90 -1.31 9.57
C VAL A 160 -9.38 -1.56 10.99
N LEU A 161 -8.79 -0.55 11.64
CA LEU A 161 -8.27 -0.67 13.00
C LEU A 161 -9.37 -1.07 14.00
N LYS A 162 -10.60 -0.54 13.84
CA LYS A 162 -11.75 -0.93 14.66
C LYS A 162 -12.13 -2.38 14.43
N LEU A 163 -12.25 -2.83 13.18
CA LEU A 163 -12.56 -4.23 12.86
C LEU A 163 -11.51 -5.20 13.43
N ILE A 164 -10.23 -4.83 13.39
CA ILE A 164 -9.15 -5.60 14.00
C ILE A 164 -9.32 -5.68 15.53
N LYS A 165 -9.58 -4.56 16.19
CA LYS A 165 -9.83 -4.51 17.64
C LYS A 165 -11.03 -5.34 18.06
N ASP A 166 -12.05 -5.39 17.25
CA ASP A 166 -13.27 -6.15 17.47
C ASP A 166 -13.12 -7.66 17.13
N ASN A 167 -11.90 -8.12 16.75
CA ASN A 167 -11.56 -9.49 16.32
C ASN A 167 -12.40 -9.99 15.13
N LEU A 168 -12.75 -9.12 14.21
CA LEU A 168 -13.50 -9.43 13.00
C LEU A 168 -12.61 -9.68 11.77
N VAL A 169 -11.30 -9.40 11.89
CA VAL A 169 -10.30 -9.54 10.82
C VAL A 169 -9.33 -10.65 11.19
N LEU A 170 -9.06 -11.53 10.24
CA LEU A 170 -8.12 -12.67 10.37
C LEU A 170 -6.71 -12.27 9.92
N SER A 171 -6.61 -11.58 8.79
CA SER A 171 -5.37 -11.01 8.26
C SER A 171 -5.66 -9.69 7.56
N ALA A 172 -4.66 -8.83 7.42
CA ALA A 172 -4.79 -7.56 6.72
C ALA A 172 -3.50 -7.19 6.00
N HIS A 173 -3.67 -6.45 4.89
CA HIS A 173 -2.61 -5.84 4.12
C HIS A 173 -3.12 -4.51 3.55
N ASP A 174 -2.26 -3.51 3.41
CA ASP A 174 -2.58 -2.33 2.62
C ASP A 174 -2.41 -2.61 1.13
N ILE A 175 -2.97 -1.76 0.29
CA ILE A 175 -2.71 -1.77 -1.15
C ILE A 175 -1.86 -0.55 -1.47
N SER A 176 -0.66 -0.81 -1.99
CA SER A 176 0.34 0.21 -2.34
C SER A 176 0.97 -0.10 -3.70
N SER A 177 2.29 -0.10 -3.80
CA SER A 177 3.02 -0.35 -5.05
C SER A 177 2.66 -1.69 -5.68
N GLY A 178 2.40 -1.69 -6.99
CA GLY A 178 1.95 -2.86 -7.75
C GLY A 178 0.45 -3.15 -7.65
N GLY A 179 -0.30 -2.36 -6.88
CA GLY A 179 -1.75 -2.43 -6.81
C GLY A 179 -2.32 -3.67 -6.09
N MET A 180 -3.60 -3.90 -6.29
CA MET A 180 -4.37 -4.90 -5.55
C MET A 180 -3.91 -6.34 -5.82
N LEU A 181 -3.55 -6.67 -7.08
CA LEU A 181 -3.15 -8.03 -7.43
C LEU A 181 -1.83 -8.42 -6.79
N THR A 182 -0.90 -7.48 -6.70
CA THR A 182 0.39 -7.67 -6.02
C THR A 182 0.17 -7.94 -4.53
N SER A 183 -0.62 -7.12 -3.84
CA SER A 183 -0.92 -7.34 -2.42
C SER A 183 -1.63 -8.69 -2.16
N LEU A 184 -2.56 -9.11 -3.04
CA LEU A 184 -3.19 -10.44 -2.96
C LEU A 184 -2.17 -11.57 -3.16
N ALA A 185 -1.22 -11.41 -4.10
CA ALA A 185 -0.16 -12.37 -4.34
C ALA A 185 0.78 -12.49 -3.12
N GLU A 186 1.15 -11.39 -2.51
CA GLU A 186 1.96 -11.34 -1.29
C GLU A 186 1.29 -12.06 -0.12
N MET A 187 -0.01 -11.81 0.10
CA MET A 187 -0.81 -12.53 1.11
C MET A 187 -0.82 -14.04 0.86
N SER A 188 -1.00 -14.46 -0.40
CA SER A 188 -0.97 -15.87 -0.82
C SER A 188 0.40 -16.50 -0.61
N MET A 189 1.46 -15.88 -1.10
CA MET A 189 2.83 -16.39 -0.97
C MET A 189 3.24 -16.52 0.50
N ALA A 190 2.92 -15.52 1.33
CA ALA A 190 3.25 -15.50 2.75
C ALA A 190 2.55 -16.62 3.55
N SER A 191 1.37 -17.05 3.12
CA SER A 191 0.56 -18.08 3.78
C SER A 191 0.64 -19.46 3.15
N LYS A 192 1.06 -19.54 1.88
CA LYS A 192 0.99 -20.73 1.01
C LYS A 192 -0.46 -21.17 0.74
N LEU A 193 -1.43 -20.26 0.89
CA LEU A 193 -2.83 -20.48 0.54
C LEU A 193 -3.14 -19.75 -0.76
N GLY A 194 -4.01 -20.34 -1.58
CA GLY A 194 -4.46 -19.76 -2.83
C GLY A 194 -5.63 -18.80 -2.65
N LEU A 195 -5.98 -18.13 -3.71
CA LEU A 195 -7.11 -17.22 -3.80
C LEU A 195 -7.89 -17.47 -5.08
N LYS A 196 -9.20 -17.53 -4.96
CA LYS A 196 -10.12 -17.42 -6.08
C LYS A 196 -10.60 -15.97 -6.16
N ILE A 197 -10.01 -15.19 -7.07
CA ILE A 197 -10.26 -13.76 -7.24
C ILE A 197 -11.40 -13.58 -8.23
N TYR A 198 -12.40 -12.78 -7.84
CA TYR A 198 -13.57 -12.49 -8.67
C TYR A 198 -13.25 -11.40 -9.70
N LYS A 199 -13.91 -11.45 -10.84
CA LYS A 199 -13.85 -10.37 -11.83
C LYS A 199 -14.48 -9.09 -11.27
N PRO A 200 -13.94 -7.91 -11.64
CA PRO A 200 -14.55 -6.65 -11.24
C PRO A 200 -16.00 -6.57 -11.73
N LYS A 201 -16.89 -6.09 -10.86
CA LYS A 201 -18.31 -5.89 -11.20
C LYS A 201 -18.56 -4.61 -11.98
N LYS A 202 -17.62 -3.69 -11.94
CA LYS A 202 -17.66 -2.41 -12.66
C LYS A 202 -17.03 -2.56 -14.05
N LEU A 203 -17.47 -1.71 -14.98
CA LEU A 203 -16.82 -1.55 -16.28
C LEU A 203 -15.54 -0.69 -16.07
N ILE A 204 -14.46 -1.35 -15.70
CA ILE A 204 -13.12 -0.79 -15.56
C ILE A 204 -12.15 -1.73 -16.27
N ASP A 205 -11.11 -1.18 -16.86
CA ASP A 205 -10.07 -2.00 -17.48
C ASP A 205 -9.45 -2.95 -16.44
N PRO A 206 -9.31 -4.25 -16.73
CA PRO A 206 -8.75 -5.21 -15.77
C PRO A 206 -7.34 -4.86 -15.30
N ILE A 207 -6.49 -4.28 -16.16
CA ILE A 207 -5.13 -3.87 -15.79
C ILE A 207 -5.21 -2.73 -14.78
N GLU A 208 -6.02 -1.70 -15.07
CA GLU A 208 -6.24 -0.57 -14.17
C GLU A 208 -6.85 -1.02 -12.83
N TYR A 209 -7.82 -1.97 -12.87
CA TYR A 209 -8.43 -2.50 -11.64
C TYR A 209 -7.45 -3.23 -10.75
N PHE A 210 -6.61 -4.11 -11.33
CA PHE A 210 -5.73 -4.97 -10.57
C PHE A 210 -4.38 -4.34 -10.22
N PHE A 211 -3.85 -3.48 -11.09
CA PHE A 211 -2.51 -2.89 -10.95
C PHE A 211 -2.54 -1.37 -10.68
N GLY A 212 -3.73 -0.76 -10.67
CA GLY A 212 -3.88 0.64 -10.26
C GLY A 212 -3.46 0.84 -8.80
N GLU A 213 -2.74 1.92 -8.54
CA GLU A 213 -2.16 2.22 -7.22
C GLU A 213 -2.96 3.29 -6.46
N ASP A 214 -4.29 3.26 -6.60
CA ASP A 214 -5.19 4.15 -5.83
C ASP A 214 -4.89 4.06 -4.33
N GLN A 215 -4.89 5.19 -3.67
CA GLN A 215 -4.50 5.32 -2.27
C GLN A 215 -5.66 5.04 -1.29
N GLY A 216 -5.34 4.86 -0.01
CA GLY A 216 -6.34 4.68 1.06
C GLY A 216 -7.08 3.34 1.03
N ARG A 217 -6.46 2.28 0.47
CA ARG A 217 -7.08 0.97 0.33
C ARG A 217 -6.42 -0.10 1.20
N TYR A 218 -7.25 -1.07 1.61
CA TYR A 218 -6.82 -2.23 2.40
C TYR A 218 -7.47 -3.50 1.90
N LEU A 219 -6.76 -4.62 2.05
CA LEU A 219 -7.30 -5.97 1.97
C LEU A 219 -7.45 -6.53 3.38
N ILE A 220 -8.61 -7.06 3.70
CA ILE A 220 -8.85 -7.78 4.95
C ILE A 220 -9.41 -9.17 4.68
N GLU A 221 -8.86 -10.17 5.35
CA GLU A 221 -9.43 -11.51 5.41
C GLU A 221 -10.43 -11.58 6.55
N ILE A 222 -11.62 -12.13 6.29
CA ILE A 222 -12.69 -12.27 7.26
C ILE A 222 -13.29 -13.67 7.27
N ASP A 223 -13.83 -14.09 8.41
CA ASP A 223 -14.69 -15.27 8.46
C ASP A 223 -16.00 -14.98 7.68
N LYS A 224 -16.41 -15.93 6.85
CA LYS A 224 -17.63 -15.84 6.01
C LYS A 224 -18.89 -15.53 6.84
N ASN A 225 -18.94 -16.04 8.06
CA ASN A 225 -20.06 -15.80 8.98
C ASN A 225 -20.16 -14.34 9.45
N ASN A 226 -19.05 -13.62 9.48
CA ASN A 226 -18.99 -12.21 9.89
C ASN A 226 -19.30 -11.23 8.76
N ARG A 227 -19.44 -11.70 7.51
CA ARG A 227 -19.58 -10.86 6.33
C ARG A 227 -20.68 -9.80 6.47
N LYS A 228 -21.92 -10.21 6.76
CA LYS A 228 -23.06 -9.28 6.87
C LYS A 228 -22.85 -8.21 7.93
N LYS A 229 -22.29 -8.60 9.08
CA LYS A 229 -21.99 -7.67 10.17
C LYS A 229 -20.96 -6.62 9.75
N ILE A 230 -19.87 -7.07 9.09
CA ILE A 230 -18.80 -6.17 8.63
C ILE A 230 -19.30 -5.23 7.54
N GLU A 231 -20.03 -5.75 6.53
CA GLU A 231 -20.62 -4.94 5.46
C GLU A 231 -21.57 -3.86 6.02
N SER A 232 -22.41 -4.19 7.03
CA SER A 232 -23.28 -3.21 7.70
C SER A 232 -22.48 -2.13 8.42
N LEU A 233 -21.47 -2.52 9.23
CA LEU A 233 -20.62 -1.58 9.96
C LEU A 233 -19.89 -0.61 9.02
N LEU A 234 -19.36 -1.11 7.90
CA LEU A 234 -18.67 -0.28 6.92
C LEU A 234 -19.65 0.66 6.20
N LYS A 235 -20.82 0.17 5.80
CA LYS A 235 -21.87 0.96 5.15
C LYS A 235 -22.42 2.08 6.04
N GLU A 236 -22.66 1.81 7.32
CA GLU A 236 -23.12 2.80 8.31
C GLU A 236 -22.12 3.95 8.49
N ASN A 237 -20.83 3.68 8.28
CA ASN A 237 -19.77 4.67 8.34
C ASN A 237 -19.40 5.27 6.95
N ASN A 238 -20.21 5.01 5.91
CA ASN A 238 -19.96 5.44 4.53
C ASN A 238 -18.61 4.95 3.96
N ILE A 239 -18.11 3.82 4.41
CA ILE A 239 -16.88 3.20 3.93
C ILE A 239 -17.21 2.26 2.77
N PHE A 240 -16.57 2.48 1.62
CA PHE A 240 -16.70 1.56 0.50
C PHE A 240 -16.02 0.22 0.82
N SER A 241 -16.71 -0.88 0.53
CA SER A 241 -16.16 -2.22 0.65
C SER A 241 -16.76 -3.17 -0.37
N GLU A 242 -15.96 -4.14 -0.82
CA GLU A 242 -16.38 -5.17 -1.76
C GLU A 242 -15.69 -6.49 -1.45
N VAL A 243 -16.44 -7.61 -1.51
CA VAL A 243 -15.85 -8.96 -1.49
C VAL A 243 -15.25 -9.24 -2.85
N ILE A 244 -13.94 -9.45 -2.91
CA ILE A 244 -13.17 -9.60 -4.15
C ILE A 244 -12.56 -10.97 -4.35
N ALA A 245 -12.43 -11.78 -3.29
CA ALA A 245 -11.87 -13.12 -3.40
C ALA A 245 -12.35 -14.05 -2.27
N GLU A 246 -12.18 -15.35 -2.50
CA GLU A 246 -12.32 -16.40 -1.48
C GLU A 246 -10.98 -17.14 -1.36
N VAL A 247 -10.58 -17.43 -0.12
CA VAL A 247 -9.34 -18.18 0.15
C VAL A 247 -9.56 -19.67 -0.15
N GLN A 248 -8.67 -20.23 -0.93
CA GLN A 248 -8.66 -21.66 -1.28
C GLN A 248 -7.31 -22.32 -0.98
N ASN A 249 -7.09 -23.55 -1.41
CA ASN A 249 -5.86 -24.28 -1.07
C ASN A 249 -4.62 -23.66 -1.72
N ASP A 250 -4.13 -24.21 -2.81
CA ASP A 250 -2.81 -23.92 -3.36
C ASP A 250 -2.84 -23.22 -4.73
N ILE A 251 -4.03 -22.86 -5.22
CA ILE A 251 -4.20 -22.19 -6.52
C ILE A 251 -4.51 -20.72 -6.33
N PHE A 252 -3.74 -19.85 -6.96
CA PHE A 252 -4.00 -18.44 -7.11
C PHE A 252 -4.62 -18.21 -8.49
N GLU A 253 -5.89 -17.78 -8.55
CA GLU A 253 -6.59 -17.64 -9.81
C GLU A 253 -7.44 -16.38 -9.90
N ILE A 254 -7.54 -15.81 -11.08
CA ILE A 254 -8.58 -14.85 -11.48
C ILE A 254 -9.60 -15.61 -12.31
N GLU A 255 -10.86 -15.63 -11.87
CA GLU A 255 -11.92 -16.42 -12.52
C GLU A 255 -11.91 -16.31 -14.05
N LYS A 256 -11.83 -17.48 -14.72
CA LYS A 256 -11.86 -17.62 -16.20
C LYS A 256 -10.81 -16.76 -16.95
N THR A 257 -9.71 -16.40 -16.29
CA THR A 257 -8.67 -15.55 -16.90
C THR A 257 -7.29 -16.15 -16.73
N PHE A 258 -6.89 -16.47 -15.49
CA PHE A 258 -5.53 -16.87 -15.15
C PHE A 258 -5.52 -17.77 -13.93
N SER A 259 -4.64 -18.76 -13.89
CA SER A 259 -4.39 -19.56 -12.69
C SER A 259 -2.93 -20.02 -12.62
N ILE A 260 -2.39 -20.05 -11.39
CA ILE A 260 -1.04 -20.50 -11.08
C ILE A 260 -1.02 -21.17 -9.71
N LYS A 261 -0.12 -22.14 -9.51
CA LYS A 261 0.13 -22.67 -8.17
C LYS A 261 0.86 -21.62 -7.31
N VAL A 262 0.48 -21.48 -6.06
CA VAL A 262 1.14 -20.55 -5.12
C VAL A 262 2.63 -20.87 -4.97
N SER A 263 3.01 -22.16 -5.04
CA SER A 263 4.42 -22.57 -5.05
C SER A 263 5.21 -21.99 -6.22
N ASP A 264 4.60 -21.95 -7.41
CA ASP A 264 5.27 -21.45 -8.62
C ASP A 264 5.37 -19.91 -8.58
N LEU A 265 4.32 -19.26 -8.10
CA LEU A 265 4.32 -17.82 -7.84
C LEU A 265 5.43 -17.43 -6.83
N TYR A 266 5.52 -18.15 -5.72
CA TYR A 266 6.56 -17.97 -4.71
C TYR A 266 7.97 -18.18 -5.27
N ASN A 267 8.18 -19.26 -6.03
CA ASN A 267 9.47 -19.55 -6.65
C ASN A 267 9.87 -18.47 -7.66
N SER A 268 8.93 -18.01 -8.50
CA SER A 268 9.17 -16.92 -9.43
C SER A 268 9.60 -15.64 -8.72
N ASN A 269 8.92 -15.27 -7.64
CA ASN A 269 9.24 -14.09 -6.85
C ASN A 269 10.63 -14.15 -6.20
N ASN A 270 11.08 -15.34 -5.75
CA ASN A 270 12.37 -15.49 -5.06
C ASN A 270 13.56 -15.75 -5.97
N GLN A 271 13.34 -16.23 -7.20
CA GLN A 271 14.43 -16.59 -8.14
C GLN A 271 15.34 -15.42 -8.51
N TRP A 272 14.83 -14.19 -8.56
CA TRP A 272 15.60 -13.02 -8.93
C TRP A 272 16.84 -12.85 -8.04
N TYR A 273 16.71 -13.06 -6.73
CA TYR A 273 17.79 -12.90 -5.76
C TYR A 273 18.90 -13.95 -6.00
N HIS A 274 18.51 -15.19 -6.21
CA HIS A 274 19.48 -16.26 -6.53
C HIS A 274 20.18 -16.01 -7.86
N LYS A 275 19.45 -15.58 -8.89
CA LYS A 275 20.05 -15.24 -10.19
C LYS A 275 20.99 -14.05 -10.09
N PHE A 276 20.63 -13.01 -9.36
CA PHE A 276 21.46 -11.82 -9.14
C PHE A 276 22.76 -12.17 -8.41
N ASN A 277 22.72 -13.02 -7.40
CA ASN A 277 23.91 -13.44 -6.65
C ASN A 277 24.76 -14.48 -7.40
N ALA A 278 24.21 -15.25 -8.31
CA ALA A 278 24.96 -16.23 -9.12
C ALA A 278 25.80 -15.57 -10.23
N ILE A 279 25.56 -14.30 -10.55
CA ILE A 279 26.31 -13.50 -11.55
C ILE A 279 27.62 -12.91 -10.95
N LYS A 280 27.86 -13.09 -9.68
CA LYS A 280 29.12 -12.78 -9.03
C LYS A 280 30.05 -14.00 -9.10
#